data_096753ffcfca1ea7cf78346cdd400723
#
_entry.id   096753ffcfca1ea7cf78346cdd400723
#
_cell.length_a   1.000
_cell.length_b   1.000
_cell.length_c   1.000
_cell.angle_alpha   90.00
_cell.angle_beta   90.00
_cell.angle_gamma   90.00
#
_symmetry.space_group_name_H-M   'P 1'
#
loop_
_entity.id
_entity.type
_entity.pdbx_description
1 polymer ?
#
loop_
_entity_poly.entity_id
_entity_poly.type
_entity_poly.pdbx_seq_one_letter_code
_entity_poly.pdbx_strand_id
1 'polypeptide(L)'
;MLYVYNMFKCMLVATLIASIIFLIIDIIWLSFATKSFYRPLIGNLLTDTPVMWAAALFYILYVIGMALIVIQPCVNSASLFKTVYTGFIFGLVAYGTYNLTNMAVLKGWSPTVTFVDMFWGGSLTAVSATTGLYIAKKIVHY
;
A
#
# COMPACT_ATOMS: atom_id res chain seq x y z
N MET A 1 17.31 -17.89 20.24
CA MET A 1 16.96 -18.50 18.94
C MET A 1 15.45 -18.52 18.71
N LEU A 2 14.63 -19.02 19.64
CA LEU A 2 13.16 -19.10 19.51
C LEU A 2 12.48 -17.74 19.32
N TYR A 3 12.92 -16.68 20.02
CA TYR A 3 12.38 -15.32 19.90
C TYR A 3 12.57 -14.76 18.47
N VAL A 4 13.77 -14.86 17.91
CA VAL A 4 14.06 -14.38 16.55
C VAL A 4 13.24 -15.15 15.51
N TYR A 5 13.08 -16.46 15.71
CA TYR A 5 12.25 -17.30 14.85
C TYR A 5 10.77 -16.85 14.87
N ASN A 6 10.20 -16.63 16.07
CA ASN A 6 8.80 -16.19 16.20
C ASN A 6 8.59 -14.79 15.63
N MET A 7 9.54 -13.87 15.81
CA MET A 7 9.52 -12.54 15.21
C MET A 7 9.50 -12.63 13.68
N PHE A 8 10.38 -13.41 13.09
CA PHE A 8 10.45 -13.58 11.64
C PHE A 8 9.19 -14.25 11.09
N LYS A 9 8.68 -15.28 11.77
CA LYS A 9 7.41 -15.93 11.42
C LYS A 9 6.24 -14.95 11.47
N CYS A 10 6.16 -14.13 12.51
CA CYS A 10 5.13 -13.11 12.64
C CYS A 10 5.20 -12.08 11.50
N MET A 11 6.40 -11.62 11.16
CA MET A 11 6.62 -10.70 10.04
C MET A 11 6.15 -11.30 8.70
N LEU A 12 6.51 -12.56 8.42
CA LEU A 12 6.11 -13.23 7.17
C LEU A 12 4.58 -13.40 7.07
N VAL A 13 3.95 -13.88 8.15
CA VAL A 13 2.48 -14.03 8.20
C VAL A 13 1.79 -12.69 8.09
N ALA A 14 2.27 -11.66 8.79
CA ALA A 14 1.74 -10.31 8.70
C ALA A 14 1.83 -9.73 7.29
N THR A 15 2.98 -9.91 6.64
CA THR A 15 3.19 -9.44 5.26
C THR A 15 2.25 -10.15 4.29
N LEU A 16 2.09 -11.46 4.39
CA LEU A 16 1.19 -12.22 3.52
C LEU A 16 -0.26 -11.75 3.68
N ILE A 17 -0.75 -11.63 4.92
CA ILE A 17 -2.11 -11.18 5.18
C ILE A 17 -2.30 -9.73 4.72
N ALA A 18 -1.36 -8.83 5.03
CA ALA A 18 -1.41 -7.44 4.61
C ALA A 18 -1.43 -7.30 3.08
N SER A 19 -0.65 -8.10 2.36
CA SER A 19 -0.62 -8.12 0.89
C SER A 19 -1.95 -8.53 0.29
N ILE A 20 -2.58 -9.57 0.84
CA ILE A 20 -3.90 -10.03 0.39
C ILE A 20 -4.95 -8.94 0.61
N ILE A 21 -4.98 -8.33 1.80
CA ILE A 21 -5.91 -7.25 2.13
C ILE A 21 -5.68 -6.05 1.19
N PHE A 22 -4.42 -5.65 1.02
CA PHE A 22 -4.04 -4.54 0.14
C PHE A 22 -4.54 -4.77 -1.29
N LEU A 23 -4.24 -5.93 -1.87
CA LEU A 23 -4.64 -6.27 -3.25
C LEU A 23 -6.15 -6.31 -3.41
N ILE A 24 -6.87 -6.92 -2.48
CA ILE A 24 -8.35 -6.99 -2.56
C ILE A 24 -8.96 -5.59 -2.54
N ILE A 25 -8.56 -4.76 -1.59
CA ILE A 25 -9.12 -3.40 -1.45
C ILE A 25 -8.73 -2.54 -2.67
N ASP A 26 -7.50 -2.64 -3.14
CA ASP A 26 -7.02 -1.86 -4.27
C ASP A 26 -7.68 -2.27 -5.60
N ILE A 27 -7.88 -3.56 -5.84
CA ILE A 27 -8.62 -4.07 -7.01
C ILE A 27 -10.07 -3.57 -6.99
N ILE A 28 -10.74 -3.60 -5.84
CA ILE A 28 -12.10 -3.06 -5.69
C ILE A 28 -12.11 -1.57 -6.01
N TRP A 29 -11.17 -0.80 -5.46
CA TRP A 29 -11.03 0.62 -5.74
C TRP A 29 -10.82 0.89 -7.24
N LEU A 30 -9.85 0.24 -7.85
CA LEU A 30 -9.51 0.44 -9.25
C LEU A 30 -10.66 0.03 -10.19
N SER A 31 -11.42 -1.02 -9.88
CA SER A 31 -12.56 -1.46 -10.68
C SER A 31 -13.67 -0.40 -10.76
N PHE A 32 -13.85 0.37 -9.70
CA PHE A 32 -14.79 1.48 -9.62
C PHE A 32 -14.16 2.80 -10.10
N ALA A 33 -13.01 3.18 -9.54
CA ALA A 33 -12.40 4.47 -9.73
C ALA A 33 -11.87 4.69 -11.16
N THR A 34 -11.45 3.64 -11.86
CA THR A 34 -10.96 3.78 -13.23
C THR A 34 -11.99 4.43 -14.14
N LYS A 35 -13.24 4.01 -14.07
CA LYS A 35 -14.31 4.53 -14.93
C LYS A 35 -14.91 5.82 -14.43
N SER A 36 -15.12 5.94 -13.11
CA SER A 36 -15.88 7.05 -12.52
C SER A 36 -15.01 8.22 -12.07
N PHE A 37 -13.72 8.01 -11.85
CA PHE A 37 -12.81 9.02 -11.31
C PHE A 37 -11.61 9.30 -12.23
N TYR A 38 -10.81 8.27 -12.58
CA TYR A 38 -9.58 8.51 -13.36
C TYR A 38 -9.85 8.89 -14.82
N ARG A 39 -10.72 8.14 -15.53
CA ARG A 39 -10.99 8.43 -16.94
C ARG A 39 -11.59 9.83 -17.20
N PRO A 40 -12.52 10.36 -16.38
CA PRO A 40 -13.00 11.72 -16.55
C PRO A 40 -11.94 12.79 -16.33
N LEU A 41 -10.94 12.55 -15.47
CA LEU A 41 -9.95 13.55 -15.05
C LEU A 41 -8.63 13.50 -15.83
N ILE A 42 -8.17 12.28 -16.19
CA ILE A 42 -6.88 12.05 -16.85
C ILE A 42 -6.95 11.01 -17.98
N GLY A 43 -8.15 10.73 -18.52
CA GLY A 43 -8.36 9.66 -19.48
C GLY A 43 -7.51 9.72 -20.74
N ASN A 44 -7.19 10.93 -21.19
CA ASN A 44 -6.28 11.16 -22.32
C ASN A 44 -4.81 10.79 -22.06
N LEU A 45 -4.45 10.55 -20.81
CA LEU A 45 -3.12 10.09 -20.39
C LEU A 45 -3.08 8.59 -20.09
N LEU A 46 -4.24 7.93 -20.05
CA LEU A 46 -4.34 6.52 -19.72
C LEU A 46 -4.26 5.64 -20.98
N THR A 47 -3.58 4.52 -20.88
CA THR A 47 -3.58 3.48 -21.92
C THR A 47 -4.94 2.76 -21.95
N ASP A 48 -5.32 2.22 -23.12
CA ASP A 48 -6.55 1.43 -23.25
C ASP A 48 -6.44 0.09 -22.50
N THR A 49 -5.26 -0.51 -22.51
CA THR A 49 -4.94 -1.76 -21.80
C THR A 49 -3.76 -1.55 -20.86
N PRO A 50 -3.88 -1.92 -19.57
CA PRO A 50 -2.78 -1.81 -18.62
C PRO A 50 -1.59 -2.70 -18.98
N VAL A 51 -0.39 -2.20 -18.73
CA VAL A 51 0.86 -2.96 -18.89
C VAL A 51 1.05 -3.87 -17.66
N MET A 52 0.55 -5.10 -17.74
CA MET A 52 0.42 -6.00 -16.58
C MET A 52 1.74 -6.35 -15.89
N TRP A 53 2.85 -6.50 -16.64
CA TRP A 53 4.14 -6.79 -16.00
C TRP A 53 4.63 -5.63 -15.13
N ALA A 54 4.37 -4.38 -15.56
CA ALA A 54 4.74 -3.20 -14.77
C ALA A 54 3.89 -3.08 -13.50
N ALA A 55 2.58 -3.38 -13.60
CA ALA A 55 1.71 -3.44 -12.44
C ALA A 55 2.15 -4.53 -11.45
N ALA A 56 2.48 -5.73 -11.93
CA ALA A 56 2.97 -6.82 -11.08
C ALA A 56 4.29 -6.44 -10.38
N LEU A 57 5.22 -5.82 -11.10
CA LEU A 57 6.49 -5.36 -10.52
C LEU A 57 6.25 -4.30 -9.43
N PHE A 58 5.33 -3.36 -9.67
CA PHE A 58 4.95 -2.38 -8.65
C PHE A 58 4.44 -3.05 -7.38
N TYR A 59 3.49 -3.99 -7.48
CA TYR A 59 2.96 -4.67 -6.30
C TYR A 59 4.01 -5.47 -5.55
N ILE A 60 4.92 -6.15 -6.25
CA ILE A 60 6.03 -6.89 -5.61
C ILE A 60 6.93 -5.93 -4.83
N LEU A 61 7.37 -4.85 -5.45
CA LEU A 61 8.23 -3.84 -4.80
C LEU A 61 7.51 -3.18 -3.61
N TYR A 62 6.21 -2.89 -3.78
CA TYR A 62 5.42 -2.27 -2.73
C TYR A 62 5.28 -3.18 -1.51
N VAL A 63 4.99 -4.46 -1.71
CA VAL A 63 4.89 -5.46 -0.64
C VAL A 63 6.22 -5.62 0.10
N ILE A 64 7.34 -5.67 -0.63
CA ILE A 64 8.67 -5.73 -0.01
C ILE A 64 8.92 -4.47 0.82
N GLY A 65 8.63 -3.29 0.29
CA GLY A 65 8.76 -2.03 1.02
C GLY A 65 7.89 -1.98 2.26
N MET A 66 6.62 -2.38 2.16
CA MET A 66 5.70 -2.46 3.30
C MET A 66 6.20 -3.45 4.36
N ALA A 67 6.73 -4.59 3.96
CA ALA A 67 7.29 -5.59 4.88
C ALA A 67 8.47 -5.04 5.67
N LEU A 68 9.43 -4.42 4.98
CA LEU A 68 10.70 -3.97 5.58
C LEU A 68 10.59 -2.64 6.32
N ILE A 69 9.79 -1.70 5.80
CA ILE A 69 9.73 -0.31 6.31
C ILE A 69 8.58 -0.13 7.30
N VAL A 70 7.48 -0.85 7.13
CA VAL A 70 6.27 -0.70 7.98
C VAL A 70 6.13 -1.85 8.97
N ILE A 71 6.06 -3.08 8.48
CA ILE A 71 5.73 -4.24 9.32
C ILE A 71 6.89 -4.62 10.24
N GLN A 72 8.08 -4.82 9.69
CA GLN A 72 9.26 -5.25 10.46
C GLN A 72 9.56 -4.37 11.68
N PRO A 73 9.61 -3.03 11.58
CA PRO A 73 9.88 -2.18 12.75
C PRO A 73 8.75 -2.16 13.78
N CYS A 74 7.57 -2.65 13.40
CA CYS A 74 6.37 -2.64 14.23
C CYS A 74 6.05 -4.00 14.87
N VAL A 75 6.70 -5.09 14.46
CA VAL A 75 6.43 -6.43 15.02
C VAL A 75 6.58 -6.45 16.54
N ASN A 76 7.63 -5.83 17.06
CA ASN A 76 7.92 -5.77 18.51
C ASN A 76 7.17 -4.65 19.25
N SER A 77 6.39 -3.83 18.54
CA SER A 77 5.66 -2.73 19.18
C SER A 77 4.42 -3.26 19.88
N ALA A 78 4.20 -2.81 21.11
CA ALA A 78 2.96 -3.07 21.85
C ALA A 78 1.78 -2.28 21.26
N SER A 79 2.05 -1.16 20.60
CA SER A 79 1.03 -0.28 20.05
C SER A 79 0.88 -0.45 18.54
N LEU A 80 -0.32 -0.79 18.10
CA LEU A 80 -0.68 -0.82 16.68
C LEU A 80 -0.71 0.59 16.06
N PHE A 81 -0.82 1.64 16.86
CA PHE A 81 -0.80 3.03 16.37
C PHE A 81 0.49 3.34 15.61
N LYS A 82 1.62 2.77 16.06
CA LYS A 82 2.89 2.89 15.32
C LYS A 82 2.76 2.35 13.90
N THR A 83 2.09 1.20 13.72
CA THR A 83 1.89 0.59 12.39
C THR A 83 0.96 1.43 11.53
N VAL A 84 -0.13 1.98 12.11
CA VAL A 84 -1.03 2.91 11.41
C VAL A 84 -0.27 4.11 10.90
N TYR A 85 0.50 4.77 11.76
CA TYR A 85 1.25 5.97 11.42
C TYR A 85 2.33 5.69 10.36
N THR A 86 3.17 4.68 10.58
CA THR A 86 4.25 4.35 9.62
C THR A 86 3.68 3.86 8.28
N GLY A 87 2.60 3.10 8.30
CA GLY A 87 1.91 2.65 7.08
C GLY A 87 1.30 3.82 6.31
N PHE A 88 0.65 4.75 7.01
CA PHE A 88 0.09 5.95 6.38
C PHE A 88 1.17 6.80 5.72
N ILE A 89 2.27 7.08 6.42
CA ILE A 89 3.38 7.87 5.87
C ILE A 89 4.04 7.14 4.69
N PHE A 90 4.29 5.84 4.79
CA PHE A 90 4.87 5.07 3.69
C PHE A 90 4.00 5.12 2.43
N GLY A 91 2.69 4.89 2.58
CA GLY A 91 1.74 4.96 1.47
C GLY A 91 1.62 6.37 0.89
N LEU A 92 1.58 7.39 1.75
CA LEU A 92 1.53 8.79 1.33
C LEU A 92 2.77 9.17 0.48
N VAL A 93 3.96 8.76 0.91
CA VAL A 93 5.21 9.02 0.18
C VAL A 93 5.27 8.26 -1.14
N ALA A 94 4.92 6.97 -1.12
CA ALA A 94 4.97 6.13 -2.33
C ALA A 94 4.00 6.65 -3.41
N TYR A 95 2.74 6.89 -3.06
CA TYR A 95 1.74 7.45 -3.99
C TYR A 95 2.03 8.92 -4.32
N GLY A 96 2.58 9.67 -3.36
CA GLY A 96 3.00 11.04 -3.58
C GLY A 96 4.14 11.16 -4.58
N THR A 97 5.11 10.26 -4.55
CA THR A 97 6.20 10.21 -5.52
C THR A 97 5.66 10.09 -6.95
N TYR A 98 4.73 9.17 -7.18
CA TYR A 98 4.08 9.01 -8.49
C TYR A 98 3.24 10.24 -8.86
N ASN A 99 2.33 10.65 -8.00
CA ASN A 99 1.34 11.67 -8.32
C ASN A 99 1.93 13.08 -8.43
N LEU A 100 2.80 13.48 -7.50
CA LEU A 100 3.42 14.81 -7.54
C LEU A 100 4.42 14.96 -8.67
N THR A 101 5.17 13.91 -9.01
CA THR A 101 6.06 13.95 -10.17
C THR A 101 5.29 14.02 -11.48
N ASN A 102 4.19 13.25 -11.63
CA ASN A 102 3.31 13.36 -12.79
C ASN A 102 2.69 14.77 -12.89
N MET A 103 2.22 15.32 -11.78
CA MET A 103 1.68 16.68 -11.75
C MET A 103 2.71 17.73 -12.16
N ALA A 104 3.98 17.51 -11.83
CA ALA A 104 5.06 18.44 -12.17
C ALA A 104 5.45 18.40 -13.65
N VAL A 105 5.35 17.24 -14.33
CA VAL A 105 5.93 17.06 -15.67
C VAL A 105 4.93 16.76 -16.79
N LEU A 106 3.70 16.32 -16.45
CA LEU A 106 2.69 15.97 -17.45
C LEU A 106 1.66 17.10 -17.65
N LYS A 107 1.46 17.48 -18.89
CA LYS A 107 0.37 18.41 -19.24
C LYS A 107 -0.99 17.72 -19.04
N GLY A 108 -1.93 18.42 -18.39
CA GLY A 108 -3.28 17.90 -18.18
C GLY A 108 -3.42 16.89 -17.03
N TRP A 109 -2.38 16.71 -16.21
CA TRP A 109 -2.50 15.95 -14.99
C TRP A 109 -3.40 16.65 -13.98
N SER A 110 -4.26 15.90 -13.28
CA SER A 110 -5.26 16.46 -12.36
C SER A 110 -4.71 16.57 -10.93
N PRO A 111 -4.72 17.77 -10.33
CA PRO A 111 -4.43 17.92 -8.89
C PRO A 111 -5.38 17.11 -8.00
N THR A 112 -6.65 16.97 -8.39
CA THR A 112 -7.64 16.18 -7.65
C THR A 112 -7.21 14.71 -7.58
N VAL A 113 -6.74 14.13 -8.70
CA VAL A 113 -6.20 12.77 -8.74
C VAL A 113 -5.01 12.66 -7.78
N THR A 114 -4.10 13.63 -7.83
CA THR A 114 -2.90 13.65 -6.98
C THR A 114 -3.24 13.50 -5.50
N PHE A 115 -4.08 14.38 -4.97
CA PHE A 115 -4.37 14.40 -3.53
C PHE A 115 -5.25 13.23 -3.08
N VAL A 116 -6.22 12.83 -3.90
CA VAL A 116 -7.06 11.67 -3.60
C VAL A 116 -6.23 10.38 -3.56
N ASP A 117 -5.36 10.16 -4.54
CA ASP A 117 -4.49 8.99 -4.58
C ASP A 117 -3.48 8.95 -3.43
N MET A 118 -2.89 10.09 -3.08
CA MET A 118 -1.97 10.16 -1.95
C MET A 118 -2.65 9.77 -0.64
N PHE A 119 -3.84 10.30 -0.39
CA PHE A 119 -4.61 9.94 0.80
C PHE A 119 -5.08 8.48 0.76
N TRP A 120 -5.50 8.00 -0.41
CA TRP A 120 -5.86 6.60 -0.64
C TRP A 120 -4.70 5.67 -0.31
N GLY A 121 -3.53 5.89 -0.91
CA GLY A 121 -2.34 5.05 -0.68
C GLY A 121 -1.90 5.03 0.78
N GLY A 122 -1.93 6.17 1.46
CA GLY A 122 -1.67 6.25 2.91
C GLY A 122 -2.66 5.42 3.72
N SER A 123 -3.96 5.61 3.47
CA SER A 123 -5.03 4.91 4.19
C SER A 123 -5.04 3.41 3.93
N LEU A 124 -4.91 3.01 2.66
CA LEU A 124 -4.86 1.62 2.25
C LEU A 124 -3.70 0.87 2.91
N THR A 125 -2.51 1.48 2.90
CA THR A 125 -1.31 0.88 3.52
C THR A 125 -1.45 0.77 5.03
N ALA A 126 -1.94 1.82 5.68
CA ALA A 126 -2.16 1.83 7.13
C ALA A 126 -3.13 0.70 7.55
N VAL A 127 -4.27 0.59 6.87
CA VAL A 127 -5.28 -0.44 7.15
C VAL A 127 -4.71 -1.83 6.90
N SER A 128 -4.10 -2.05 5.74
CA SER A 128 -3.60 -3.38 5.34
C SER A 128 -2.48 -3.86 6.26
N ALA A 129 -1.47 -3.03 6.52
CA ALA A 129 -0.34 -3.39 7.37
C ALA A 129 -0.77 -3.62 8.83
N THR A 130 -1.64 -2.75 9.36
CA THR A 130 -2.10 -2.86 10.75
C THR A 130 -2.96 -4.10 10.96
N THR A 131 -3.91 -4.35 10.07
CA THR A 131 -4.77 -5.53 10.14
C THR A 131 -3.95 -6.81 9.99
N GLY A 132 -3.03 -6.84 9.00
CA GLY A 132 -2.13 -7.96 8.79
C GLY A 132 -1.27 -8.27 10.02
N LEU A 133 -0.67 -7.26 10.63
CA LEU A 133 0.15 -7.42 11.83
C LEU A 133 -0.69 -7.85 13.04
N TYR A 134 -1.88 -7.27 13.22
CA TYR A 134 -2.77 -7.65 14.31
C TYR A 134 -3.19 -9.12 14.25
N ILE A 135 -3.59 -9.59 13.07
CA ILE A 135 -4.00 -10.98 12.87
C ILE A 135 -2.79 -11.92 13.04
N ALA A 136 -1.63 -11.56 12.46
CA ALA A 136 -0.43 -12.37 12.57
C ALA A 136 0.02 -12.57 14.04
N LYS A 137 -0.01 -11.52 14.85
CA LYS A 137 0.31 -11.61 16.28
C LYS A 137 -0.60 -12.60 17.02
N LYS A 138 -1.89 -12.64 16.67
CA LYS A 138 -2.83 -13.61 17.26
C LYS A 138 -2.55 -15.06 16.80
N ILE A 139 -2.26 -15.26 15.52
CA ILE A 139 -2.01 -16.59 14.95
C ILE A 139 -0.69 -17.18 15.46
N VAL A 140 0.35 -16.34 15.55
CA VAL A 140 1.69 -16.79 15.95
C VAL A 140 1.87 -16.78 17.47
N HIS A 141 0.89 -16.31 18.23
CA HIS A 141 0.98 -16.11 19.68
C HIS A 141 2.20 -15.27 20.09
N TYR A 142 2.39 -14.14 19.39
CA TYR A 142 3.54 -13.25 19.52
C TYR A 142 3.23 -12.04 20.40
#